data_7c288aa00862f0c50433a3fa446af917
#
_entry.id   7c288aa00862f0c50433a3fa446af917
#
_cell.length_a   1.000
_cell.length_b   1.000
_cell.length_c   1.000
_cell.angle_alpha   90.00
_cell.angle_beta   90.00
_cell.angle_gamma   90.00
#
_symmetry.space_group_name_H-M   'P 1'
#
loop_
_entity.id
_entity.type
_entity.pdbx_description
1 polymer ?
#
loop_
_entity_poly.entity_id
_entity_poly.type
_entity_poly.pdbx_seq_one_letter_code
_entity_poly.pdbx_strand_id
1 'polypeptide(L)'
;MTLELTLCLLTLFGLAGIGTPVGYSIMMASIIYFAVGGFDVALTGEKILQGLYKSFVLLAVPLFIAAANIMNGGTITDRLLKFCIAVVGRFKGGLGHVNVVASLIFSGMSGSAVADAAGIGKIIIGMMTKSGRYTKGYAAAITAASATIGPIIPPSIPMVLYSVVSDSSIGFLFLAGIVPGLVMGLFLMFLNGYISHKRNFATEDPVPLKQLPKTTFNAFPALLMPAILLYGIYGGVTTPTEAAAIAALYALILAAGLYRALTFKSLYEILVESARSSAAVGVVIGGAFILNYIVIAENIPSYMSSILTLSLIHISEPTRPY
;
A
#
# COMPACT_ATOMS: atom_id res chain seq x y z
N MET A 1 -7.87 -21.90 25.87
CA MET A 1 -8.44 -20.62 25.44
C MET A 1 -9.45 -20.19 26.48
N THR A 2 -9.36 -18.98 26.95
CA THR A 2 -10.34 -18.41 27.88
C THR A 2 -11.68 -18.19 27.17
N LEU A 3 -12.79 -18.11 27.94
CA LEU A 3 -14.13 -17.85 27.40
C LEU A 3 -14.15 -16.48 26.69
N GLU A 4 -13.49 -15.50 27.30
CA GLU A 4 -13.38 -14.12 26.81
C GLU A 4 -12.71 -14.06 25.42
N LEU A 5 -11.60 -14.78 25.28
CA LEU A 5 -10.88 -14.86 24.00
C LEU A 5 -11.70 -15.57 22.92
N THR A 6 -12.40 -16.65 23.29
CA THR A 6 -13.26 -17.38 22.36
C THR A 6 -14.39 -16.51 21.83
N LEU A 7 -15.07 -15.76 22.70
CA LEU A 7 -16.13 -14.83 22.31
C LEU A 7 -15.58 -13.65 21.49
N CYS A 8 -14.41 -13.15 21.84
CA CYS A 8 -13.72 -12.12 21.07
C CYS A 8 -13.47 -12.57 19.61
N LEU A 9 -12.90 -13.77 19.43
CA LEU A 9 -12.63 -14.32 18.09
C LEU A 9 -13.92 -14.61 17.32
N LEU A 10 -14.92 -15.19 17.95
CA LEU A 10 -16.23 -15.44 17.33
C LEU A 10 -16.88 -14.13 16.87
N THR A 11 -16.83 -13.09 17.69
CA THR A 11 -17.36 -11.77 17.33
C THR A 11 -16.57 -11.16 16.18
N LEU A 12 -15.23 -11.20 16.24
CA LEU A 12 -14.36 -10.67 15.20
C LEU A 12 -14.67 -11.30 13.84
N PHE A 13 -14.61 -12.63 13.78
CA PHE A 13 -14.84 -13.35 12.52
C PHE A 13 -16.31 -13.34 12.09
N GLY A 14 -17.24 -13.37 13.04
CA GLY A 14 -18.68 -13.26 12.76
C GLY A 14 -19.04 -11.92 12.13
N LEU A 15 -18.61 -10.80 12.72
CA LEU A 15 -18.84 -9.46 12.18
C LEU A 15 -18.13 -9.25 10.83
N ALA A 16 -16.88 -9.70 10.72
CA ALA A 16 -16.17 -9.63 9.45
C ALA A 16 -16.86 -10.46 8.37
N GLY A 17 -17.38 -11.65 8.70
CA GLY A 17 -18.11 -12.54 7.79
C GLY A 17 -19.42 -11.97 7.26
N ILE A 18 -20.13 -11.14 8.04
CA ILE A 18 -21.33 -10.43 7.58
C ILE A 18 -21.03 -9.11 6.86
N GLY A 19 -19.72 -8.79 6.65
CA GLY A 19 -19.29 -7.62 5.87
C GLY A 19 -19.07 -6.34 6.66
N THR A 20 -19.01 -6.39 7.98
CA THR A 20 -18.63 -5.23 8.80
C THR A 20 -17.17 -4.87 8.55
N PRO A 21 -16.80 -3.57 8.40
CA PRO A 21 -15.42 -3.17 8.22
C PRO A 21 -14.52 -3.67 9.36
N VAL A 22 -13.35 -4.21 8.99
CA VAL A 22 -12.47 -4.94 9.92
C VAL A 22 -12.12 -4.16 11.18
N GLY A 23 -11.85 -2.84 11.05
CA GLY A 23 -11.53 -2.00 12.21
C GLY A 23 -12.65 -1.96 13.25
N TYR A 24 -13.90 -1.84 12.83
CA TYR A 24 -15.07 -1.89 13.75
C TYR A 24 -15.29 -3.29 14.31
N SER A 25 -15.04 -4.33 13.50
CA SER A 25 -15.13 -5.72 13.99
C SER A 25 -14.12 -5.98 15.10
N ILE A 26 -12.89 -5.50 14.97
CA ILE A 26 -11.85 -5.61 16.01
C ILE A 26 -12.25 -4.83 17.26
N MET A 27 -12.72 -3.60 17.11
CA MET A 27 -13.15 -2.77 18.26
C MET A 27 -14.29 -3.43 19.03
N MET A 28 -15.33 -3.92 18.35
CA MET A 28 -16.46 -4.57 19.00
C MET A 28 -16.03 -5.88 19.67
N ALA A 29 -15.21 -6.69 19.02
CA ALA A 29 -14.66 -7.91 19.61
C ALA A 29 -13.85 -7.62 20.87
N SER A 30 -13.08 -6.54 20.89
CA SER A 30 -12.30 -6.11 22.05
C SER A 30 -13.19 -5.61 23.20
N ILE A 31 -14.26 -4.86 22.88
CA ILE A 31 -15.25 -4.45 23.89
C ILE A 31 -15.88 -5.68 24.56
N ILE A 32 -16.25 -6.71 23.79
CA ILE A 32 -16.81 -7.95 24.34
C ILE A 32 -15.78 -8.68 25.20
N TYR A 33 -14.51 -8.72 24.78
CA TYR A 33 -13.44 -9.31 25.58
C TYR A 33 -13.35 -8.65 26.97
N PHE A 34 -13.29 -7.31 27.01
CA PHE A 34 -13.19 -6.60 28.29
C PHE A 34 -14.46 -6.75 29.14
N ALA A 35 -15.65 -6.67 28.54
CA ALA A 35 -16.92 -6.78 29.25
C ALA A 35 -17.11 -8.16 29.87
N VAL A 36 -16.80 -9.24 29.16
CA VAL A 36 -16.92 -10.62 29.62
C VAL A 36 -15.84 -10.97 30.66
N GLY A 37 -14.61 -10.45 30.45
CA GLY A 37 -13.49 -10.64 31.38
C GLY A 37 -13.60 -9.81 32.67
N GLY A 38 -14.68 -9.01 32.85
CA GLY A 38 -14.85 -8.16 34.03
C GLY A 38 -13.91 -6.97 34.11
N PHE A 39 -13.28 -6.62 33.02
CA PHE A 39 -12.42 -5.43 32.90
C PHE A 39 -13.26 -4.18 32.60
N ASP A 40 -12.73 -3.01 32.95
CA ASP A 40 -13.36 -1.76 32.55
C ASP A 40 -13.37 -1.59 31.03
N VAL A 41 -14.54 -1.44 30.44
CA VAL A 41 -14.70 -1.19 28.97
C VAL A 41 -14.04 0.10 28.55
N ALA A 42 -13.85 1.06 29.45
CA ALA A 42 -13.12 2.31 29.16
C ALA A 42 -11.66 2.06 28.75
N LEU A 43 -11.06 0.94 29.14
CA LEU A 43 -9.74 0.51 28.67
C LEU A 43 -9.66 0.41 27.16
N THR A 44 -10.77 0.10 26.49
CA THR A 44 -10.81 0.07 25.02
C THR A 44 -10.41 1.43 24.43
N GLY A 45 -11.05 2.51 24.89
CA GLY A 45 -10.74 3.88 24.43
C GLY A 45 -9.34 4.33 24.83
N GLU A 46 -8.93 4.00 26.06
CA GLU A 46 -7.60 4.35 26.57
C GLU A 46 -6.48 3.71 25.72
N LYS A 47 -6.58 2.41 25.41
CA LYS A 47 -5.57 1.68 24.61
C LYS A 47 -5.50 2.18 23.17
N ILE A 48 -6.65 2.54 22.55
CA ILE A 48 -6.68 3.19 21.24
C ILE A 48 -5.90 4.51 21.29
N LEU A 49 -6.26 5.38 22.23
CA LEU A 49 -5.65 6.70 22.34
C LEU A 49 -4.16 6.61 22.64
N GLN A 50 -3.78 5.80 23.63
CA GLN A 50 -2.37 5.59 23.96
C GLN A 50 -1.56 5.10 22.75
N GLY A 51 -2.09 4.12 21.99
CA GLY A 51 -1.43 3.59 20.80
C GLY A 51 -1.25 4.64 19.72
N LEU A 52 -2.30 5.42 19.44
CA LEU A 52 -2.26 6.47 18.40
C LEU A 52 -1.35 7.64 18.77
N TYR A 53 -1.35 8.08 20.04
CA TYR A 53 -0.53 9.22 20.49
C TYR A 53 0.93 8.85 20.76
N LYS A 54 1.21 7.60 21.09
CA LYS A 54 2.57 7.17 21.47
C LYS A 54 3.56 7.17 20.31
N SER A 55 3.08 7.01 19.08
CA SER A 55 3.94 6.88 17.91
C SER A 55 3.80 8.06 16.96
N PHE A 56 4.78 8.99 17.02
CA PHE A 56 4.89 10.11 16.08
C PHE A 56 5.00 9.65 14.61
N VAL A 57 5.50 8.45 14.40
CA VAL A 57 5.64 7.82 13.09
C VAL A 57 4.30 7.62 12.38
N LEU A 58 3.21 7.41 13.13
CA LEU A 58 1.87 7.26 12.55
C LEU A 58 1.39 8.50 11.78
N LEU A 59 1.94 9.68 12.07
CA LEU A 59 1.64 10.89 11.30
C LEU A 59 2.16 10.82 9.86
N ALA A 60 3.13 9.95 9.56
CA ALA A 60 3.58 9.72 8.20
C ALA A 60 2.45 9.18 7.30
N VAL A 61 1.53 8.37 7.85
CA VAL A 61 0.45 7.73 7.08
C VAL A 61 -0.48 8.76 6.43
N PRO A 62 -1.13 9.68 7.16
CA PRO A 62 -1.99 10.69 6.55
C PRO A 62 -1.23 11.62 5.60
N LEU A 63 0.04 11.90 5.85
CA LEU A 63 0.87 12.73 4.97
C LEU A 63 1.20 12.01 3.66
N PHE A 64 1.54 10.72 3.68
CA PHE A 64 1.71 9.93 2.46
C PHE A 64 0.42 9.78 1.68
N ILE A 65 -0.72 9.58 2.35
CA ILE A 65 -2.03 9.52 1.70
C ILE A 65 -2.34 10.86 1.00
N ALA A 66 -2.11 11.97 1.66
CA ALA A 66 -2.31 13.31 1.08
C ALA A 66 -1.38 13.54 -0.11
N ALA A 67 -0.08 13.21 0.00
CA ALA A 67 0.87 13.30 -1.09
C ALA A 67 0.43 12.48 -2.30
N ALA A 68 0.02 11.23 -2.10
CA ALA A 68 -0.46 10.34 -3.15
C ALA A 68 -1.72 10.87 -3.84
N ASN A 69 -2.71 11.34 -3.07
CA ASN A 69 -3.95 11.89 -3.62
C ASN A 69 -3.71 13.18 -4.41
N ILE A 70 -2.80 14.05 -3.97
CA ILE A 70 -2.39 15.23 -4.73
C ILE A 70 -1.70 14.81 -6.03
N MET A 71 -0.82 13.83 -6.00
CA MET A 71 -0.11 13.31 -7.18
C MET A 71 -1.05 12.59 -8.15
N ASN A 72 -2.08 11.91 -7.66
CA ASN A 72 -3.11 11.27 -8.47
C ASN A 72 -4.06 12.29 -9.13
N GLY A 73 -4.04 13.54 -8.69
CA GLY A 73 -4.88 14.60 -9.25
C GLY A 73 -4.39 15.08 -10.63
N GLY A 74 -5.31 15.08 -11.59
CA GLY A 74 -5.17 15.85 -12.82
C GLY A 74 -4.04 15.44 -13.76
N THR A 75 -3.29 16.43 -14.25
CA THR A 75 -2.32 16.30 -15.35
C THR A 75 -1.03 15.54 -14.98
N ILE A 76 -0.78 15.29 -13.69
CA ILE A 76 0.45 14.59 -13.26
C ILE A 76 0.38 13.13 -13.69
N THR A 77 -0.73 12.47 -13.38
CA THR A 77 -1.00 11.08 -13.80
C THR A 77 -0.89 10.91 -15.30
N ASP A 78 -1.48 11.82 -16.08
CA ASP A 78 -1.42 11.77 -17.55
C ASP A 78 0.03 11.87 -18.08
N ARG A 79 0.87 12.69 -17.45
CA ARG A 79 2.28 12.84 -17.85
C ARG A 79 3.09 11.57 -17.55
N LEU A 80 2.87 10.98 -16.38
CA LEU A 80 3.49 9.71 -15.99
C LEU A 80 3.03 8.57 -16.90
N LEU A 81 1.74 8.51 -17.25
CA LEU A 81 1.22 7.52 -18.18
C LEU A 81 1.83 7.67 -19.58
N LYS A 82 1.92 8.90 -20.11
CA LYS A 82 2.59 9.17 -21.40
C LYS A 82 4.05 8.72 -21.38
N PHE A 83 4.74 8.94 -20.27
CA PHE A 83 6.10 8.43 -20.08
C PHE A 83 6.14 6.90 -20.11
N CYS A 84 5.28 6.22 -19.35
CA CYS A 84 5.21 4.76 -19.34
C CYS A 84 4.90 4.18 -20.72
N ILE A 85 3.96 4.79 -21.47
CA ILE A 85 3.64 4.40 -22.85
C ILE A 85 4.85 4.57 -23.75
N ALA A 86 5.59 5.68 -23.63
CA ALA A 86 6.76 5.94 -24.44
C ALA A 86 7.89 4.93 -24.19
N VAL A 87 8.05 4.44 -22.94
CA VAL A 87 9.11 3.50 -22.57
C VAL A 87 8.75 2.06 -22.93
N VAL A 88 7.56 1.59 -22.56
CA VAL A 88 7.20 0.17 -22.67
C VAL A 88 6.02 -0.14 -23.60
N GLY A 89 5.31 0.87 -24.12
CA GLY A 89 4.13 0.66 -24.97
C GLY A 89 4.40 -0.09 -26.28
N ARG A 90 5.63 0.00 -26.79
CA ARG A 90 6.06 -0.65 -28.04
C ARG A 90 6.13 -2.18 -28.00
N PHE A 91 6.11 -2.78 -26.81
CA PHE A 91 6.14 -4.25 -26.67
C PHE A 91 4.76 -4.85 -26.91
N LYS A 92 4.72 -6.14 -27.29
CA LYS A 92 3.44 -6.87 -27.40
C LYS A 92 2.72 -6.87 -26.06
N GLY A 93 1.42 -6.48 -26.07
CA GLY A 93 0.67 -6.25 -24.84
C GLY A 93 1.07 -4.95 -24.14
N GLY A 94 1.41 -3.91 -24.90
CA GLY A 94 1.98 -2.65 -24.46
C GLY A 94 1.26 -2.04 -23.27
N LEU A 95 -0.08 -1.93 -23.29
CA LEU A 95 -0.84 -1.38 -22.15
C LEU A 95 -0.76 -2.26 -20.89
N GLY A 96 -0.56 -3.57 -21.01
CA GLY A 96 -0.27 -4.42 -19.85
C GLY A 96 1.09 -4.11 -19.22
N HIS A 97 2.12 -3.90 -20.04
CA HIS A 97 3.44 -3.45 -19.56
C HIS A 97 3.37 -2.04 -18.97
N VAL A 98 2.63 -1.14 -19.60
CA VAL A 98 2.38 0.22 -19.07
C VAL A 98 1.71 0.13 -17.71
N ASN A 99 0.77 -0.77 -17.51
CA ASN A 99 0.10 -0.98 -16.22
C ASN A 99 1.12 -1.35 -15.12
N VAL A 100 1.97 -2.34 -15.38
CA VAL A 100 2.98 -2.78 -14.40
C VAL A 100 4.00 -1.67 -14.10
N VAL A 101 4.54 -1.01 -15.12
CA VAL A 101 5.53 0.08 -14.93
C VAL A 101 4.91 1.29 -14.24
N ALA A 102 3.67 1.62 -14.59
CA ALA A 102 2.93 2.67 -13.91
C ALA A 102 2.72 2.33 -12.43
N SER A 103 2.28 1.10 -12.10
CA SER A 103 2.16 0.66 -10.70
C SER A 103 3.49 0.71 -9.95
N LEU A 104 4.61 0.32 -10.56
CA LEU A 104 5.95 0.47 -9.96
C LEU A 104 6.28 1.92 -9.59
N ILE A 105 6.00 2.86 -10.49
CA ILE A 105 6.26 4.29 -10.25
C ILE A 105 5.29 4.85 -9.20
N PHE A 106 4.00 4.55 -9.32
CA PHE A 106 2.98 5.03 -8.39
C PHE A 106 3.09 4.42 -7.00
N SER A 107 3.56 3.18 -6.89
CA SER A 107 3.89 2.55 -5.61
C SER A 107 4.87 3.41 -4.81
N GLY A 108 5.89 3.97 -5.49
CA GLY A 108 6.86 4.90 -4.88
C GLY A 108 6.26 6.24 -4.41
N MET A 109 4.96 6.45 -4.58
CA MET A 109 4.25 7.67 -4.17
C MET A 109 3.05 7.38 -3.26
N SER A 110 2.30 6.28 -3.51
CA SER A 110 1.02 6.00 -2.84
C SER A 110 1.14 5.05 -1.64
N GLY A 111 2.02 4.07 -1.72
CA GLY A 111 2.19 3.03 -0.71
C GLY A 111 0.94 2.16 -0.47
N SER A 112 -0.05 2.19 -1.39
CA SER A 112 -1.36 1.55 -1.22
C SER A 112 -1.84 0.87 -2.49
N ALA A 113 -2.10 -0.45 -2.42
CA ALA A 113 -2.67 -1.22 -3.53
C ALA A 113 -4.04 -0.69 -3.96
N VAL A 114 -4.87 -0.30 -2.99
CA VAL A 114 -6.23 0.22 -3.26
C VAL A 114 -6.16 1.56 -3.98
N ALA A 115 -5.27 2.45 -3.56
CA ALA A 115 -5.07 3.75 -4.20
C ALA A 115 -4.56 3.58 -5.64
N ASP A 116 -3.63 2.65 -5.89
CA ASP A 116 -3.11 2.37 -7.22
C ASP A 116 -4.19 1.77 -8.13
N ALA A 117 -4.94 0.78 -7.66
CA ALA A 117 -6.01 0.16 -8.44
C ALA A 117 -7.15 1.13 -8.76
N ALA A 118 -7.60 1.94 -7.78
CA ALA A 118 -8.69 2.89 -7.92
C ALA A 118 -8.28 4.16 -8.68
N GLY A 119 -7.04 4.59 -8.57
CA GLY A 119 -6.46 5.74 -9.25
C GLY A 119 -6.03 5.43 -10.68
N ILE A 120 -4.73 5.22 -10.86
CA ILE A 120 -4.14 4.98 -12.18
C ILE A 120 -4.66 3.71 -12.84
N GLY A 121 -4.93 2.66 -12.04
CA GLY A 121 -5.45 1.38 -12.53
C GLY A 121 -6.76 1.54 -13.29
N LYS A 122 -7.70 2.33 -12.76
CA LYS A 122 -8.98 2.63 -13.42
C LYS A 122 -8.78 3.30 -14.78
N ILE A 123 -7.81 4.22 -14.90
CA ILE A 123 -7.51 4.92 -16.15
C ILE A 123 -6.97 3.91 -17.18
N ILE A 124 -6.02 3.07 -16.79
CA ILE A 124 -5.39 2.09 -17.69
C ILE A 124 -6.40 1.01 -18.10
N ILE A 125 -7.25 0.51 -17.18
CA ILE A 125 -8.36 -0.39 -17.54
C ILE A 125 -9.24 0.25 -18.59
N GLY A 126 -9.57 1.55 -18.43
CA GLY A 126 -10.34 2.30 -19.41
C GLY A 126 -9.66 2.36 -20.78
N MET A 127 -8.34 2.60 -20.83
CA MET A 127 -7.55 2.59 -22.06
C MET A 127 -7.53 1.20 -22.71
N MET A 128 -7.25 0.16 -21.93
CA MET A 128 -7.22 -1.24 -22.41
C MET A 128 -8.56 -1.69 -22.98
N THR A 129 -9.66 -1.36 -22.31
CA THR A 129 -11.00 -1.77 -22.75
C THR A 129 -11.50 -0.97 -23.94
N LYS A 130 -11.23 0.34 -24.00
CA LYS A 130 -11.59 1.20 -25.13
C LYS A 130 -10.83 0.83 -26.41
N SER A 131 -9.60 0.33 -26.30
CA SER A 131 -8.84 -0.12 -27.46
C SER A 131 -9.44 -1.34 -28.17
N GLY A 132 -10.38 -2.06 -27.53
CA GLY A 132 -10.95 -3.30 -28.02
C GLY A 132 -9.99 -4.49 -28.13
N ARG A 133 -8.71 -4.28 -27.77
CA ARG A 133 -7.62 -5.26 -27.91
C ARG A 133 -7.47 -6.17 -26.70
N TYR A 134 -8.04 -5.78 -25.55
CA TYR A 134 -7.95 -6.50 -24.30
C TYR A 134 -9.34 -6.83 -23.75
N THR A 135 -9.51 -8.01 -23.20
CA THR A 135 -10.74 -8.36 -22.49
C THR A 135 -10.81 -7.60 -21.16
N LYS A 136 -12.02 -7.24 -20.72
CA LYS A 136 -12.26 -6.57 -19.42
C LYS A 136 -11.66 -7.37 -18.26
N GLY A 137 -11.81 -8.70 -18.29
CA GLY A 137 -11.24 -9.58 -17.26
C GLY A 137 -9.71 -9.54 -17.22
N TYR A 138 -9.04 -9.52 -18.37
CA TYR A 138 -7.58 -9.40 -18.41
C TYR A 138 -7.10 -8.03 -17.91
N ALA A 139 -7.75 -6.95 -18.34
CA ALA A 139 -7.41 -5.60 -17.89
C ALA A 139 -7.56 -5.47 -16.35
N ALA A 140 -8.65 -6.00 -15.80
CA ALA A 140 -8.85 -6.01 -14.36
C ALA A 140 -7.82 -6.89 -13.61
N ALA A 141 -7.52 -8.08 -14.14
CA ALA A 141 -6.58 -9.01 -13.52
C ALA A 141 -5.15 -8.46 -13.47
N ILE A 142 -4.64 -7.90 -14.59
CA ILE A 142 -3.28 -7.33 -14.61
C ILE A 142 -3.18 -6.09 -13.71
N THR A 143 -4.22 -5.27 -13.65
CA THR A 143 -4.27 -4.11 -12.76
C THR A 143 -4.31 -4.53 -11.30
N ALA A 144 -5.13 -5.50 -10.93
CA ALA A 144 -5.18 -6.01 -9.56
C ALA A 144 -3.83 -6.63 -9.14
N ALA A 145 -3.21 -7.41 -10.03
CA ALA A 145 -1.90 -8.00 -9.77
C ALA A 145 -0.79 -6.94 -9.66
N SER A 146 -0.74 -5.93 -10.54
CA SER A 146 0.28 -4.88 -10.46
C SER A 146 0.09 -3.96 -9.27
N ALA A 147 -1.14 -3.68 -8.86
CA ALA A 147 -1.43 -2.85 -7.69
C ALA A 147 -0.90 -3.46 -6.37
N THR A 148 -0.73 -4.79 -6.30
CA THR A 148 -0.13 -5.44 -5.11
C THR A 148 1.33 -5.06 -4.88
N ILE A 149 2.00 -4.43 -5.84
CA ILE A 149 3.35 -3.88 -5.69
C ILE A 149 3.32 -2.66 -4.74
N GLY A 150 2.20 -1.91 -4.70
CA GLY A 150 2.05 -0.68 -3.92
C GLY A 150 2.46 -0.80 -2.45
N PRO A 151 1.96 -1.78 -1.71
CA PRO A 151 2.33 -2.01 -0.31
C PRO A 151 3.76 -2.49 -0.08
N ILE A 152 4.50 -2.84 -1.13
CA ILE A 152 5.84 -3.45 -1.04
C ILE A 152 6.94 -2.43 -1.38
N ILE A 153 6.74 -1.64 -2.44
CA ILE A 153 7.70 -0.59 -2.82
C ILE A 153 7.53 0.62 -1.90
N PRO A 154 8.62 1.15 -1.32
CA PRO A 154 8.55 2.33 -0.46
C PRO A 154 8.19 3.62 -1.24
N PRO A 155 7.46 4.56 -0.56
CA PRO A 155 6.95 4.45 0.80
C PRO A 155 5.74 3.52 0.89
N SER A 156 5.66 2.71 1.94
CA SER A 156 4.61 1.72 2.13
C SER A 156 3.88 1.95 3.46
N ILE A 157 2.56 2.17 3.40
CA ILE A 157 1.73 2.33 4.60
C ILE A 157 1.79 1.08 5.49
N PRO A 158 1.63 -0.15 4.97
CA PRO A 158 1.77 -1.36 5.79
C PRO A 158 3.13 -1.50 6.48
N MET A 159 4.22 -1.11 5.83
CA MET A 159 5.55 -1.15 6.46
C MET A 159 5.69 -0.13 7.58
N VAL A 160 5.11 1.08 7.43
CA VAL A 160 5.04 2.07 8.52
C VAL A 160 4.28 1.49 9.72
N LEU A 161 3.14 0.84 9.49
CA LEU A 161 2.35 0.21 10.55
C LEU A 161 3.11 -0.95 11.21
N TYR A 162 3.75 -1.79 10.40
CA TYR A 162 4.55 -2.89 10.90
C TYR A 162 5.69 -2.40 11.78
N SER A 163 6.38 -1.32 11.40
CA SER A 163 7.46 -0.75 12.20
C SER A 163 7.03 -0.33 13.60
N VAL A 164 5.81 0.21 13.73
CA VAL A 164 5.24 0.64 15.02
C VAL A 164 4.94 -0.54 15.94
N VAL A 165 4.54 -1.68 15.37
CA VAL A 165 4.20 -2.89 16.15
C VAL A 165 5.44 -3.72 16.48
N SER A 166 6.44 -3.74 15.57
CA SER A 166 7.63 -4.59 15.69
C SER A 166 8.87 -3.87 16.23
N ASP A 167 8.77 -2.55 16.50
CA ASP A 167 9.91 -1.68 16.83
C ASP A 167 11.07 -1.73 15.80
N SER A 168 10.77 -2.16 14.56
CA SER A 168 11.74 -2.24 13.47
C SER A 168 11.94 -0.87 12.82
N SER A 169 13.16 -0.58 12.36
CA SER A 169 13.45 0.65 11.63
C SER A 169 12.67 0.70 10.31
N ILE A 170 11.92 1.78 10.09
CA ILE A 170 11.17 2.01 8.84
C ILE A 170 12.12 2.09 7.64
N GLY A 171 13.27 2.76 7.79
CA GLY A 171 14.26 2.83 6.73
C GLY A 171 14.71 1.44 6.29
N PHE A 172 14.99 0.56 7.26
CA PHE A 172 15.37 -0.82 6.97
C PHE A 172 14.24 -1.59 6.26
N LEU A 173 12.99 -1.46 6.71
CA LEU A 173 11.83 -2.08 6.07
C LEU A 173 11.63 -1.58 4.64
N PHE A 174 11.78 -0.29 4.42
CA PHE A 174 11.68 0.30 3.09
C PHE A 174 12.78 -0.22 2.15
N LEU A 175 14.02 -0.33 2.64
CA LEU A 175 15.12 -0.91 1.85
C LEU A 175 14.82 -2.36 1.47
N ALA A 176 14.35 -3.14 2.44
CA ALA A 176 14.00 -4.55 2.22
C ALA A 176 12.87 -4.74 1.18
N GLY A 177 11.97 -3.75 1.03
CA GLY A 177 10.87 -3.80 0.08
C GLY A 177 11.25 -3.52 -1.38
N ILE A 178 12.38 -2.82 -1.64
CA ILE A 178 12.76 -2.43 -3.00
C ILE A 178 13.00 -3.65 -3.89
N VAL A 179 13.83 -4.58 -3.45
CA VAL A 179 14.21 -5.75 -4.25
C VAL A 179 13.01 -6.65 -4.53
N PRO A 180 12.20 -7.08 -3.55
CA PRO A 180 10.99 -7.86 -3.81
C PRO A 180 10.01 -7.16 -4.73
N GLY A 181 9.79 -5.86 -4.55
CA GLY A 181 8.87 -5.09 -5.39
C GLY A 181 9.33 -5.02 -6.86
N LEU A 182 10.62 -4.80 -7.10
CA LEU A 182 11.19 -4.82 -8.45
C LEU A 182 11.11 -6.22 -9.08
N VAL A 183 11.41 -7.27 -8.30
CA VAL A 183 11.30 -8.67 -8.76
C VAL A 183 9.86 -8.99 -9.16
N MET A 184 8.87 -8.60 -8.33
CA MET A 184 7.45 -8.78 -8.67
C MET A 184 7.09 -8.06 -9.97
N GLY A 185 7.53 -6.80 -10.13
CA GLY A 185 7.31 -6.04 -11.35
C GLY A 185 7.90 -6.73 -12.58
N LEU A 186 9.13 -7.23 -12.49
CA LEU A 186 9.78 -7.97 -13.58
C LEU A 186 9.04 -9.26 -13.93
N PHE A 187 8.61 -10.04 -12.93
CA PHE A 187 7.82 -11.25 -13.16
C PHE A 187 6.47 -10.95 -13.82
N LEU A 188 5.78 -9.90 -13.38
CA LEU A 188 4.53 -9.47 -14.01
C LEU A 188 4.74 -8.99 -15.45
N MET A 189 5.82 -8.28 -15.74
CA MET A 189 6.17 -7.89 -17.11
C MET A 189 6.47 -9.12 -17.99
N PHE A 190 7.21 -10.08 -17.46
CA PHE A 190 7.48 -11.33 -18.16
C PHE A 190 6.19 -12.13 -18.43
N LEU A 191 5.34 -12.29 -17.41
CA LEU A 191 4.05 -12.98 -17.53
C LEU A 191 3.13 -12.27 -18.53
N ASN A 192 3.05 -10.93 -18.47
CA ASN A 192 2.29 -10.14 -19.44
C ASN A 192 2.82 -10.36 -20.87
N GLY A 193 4.14 -10.36 -21.06
CA GLY A 193 4.77 -10.65 -22.35
C GLY A 193 4.41 -12.03 -22.88
N TYR A 194 4.50 -13.06 -22.05
CA TYR A 194 4.14 -14.43 -22.40
C TYR A 194 2.66 -14.55 -22.81
N ILE A 195 1.74 -14.02 -22.01
CA ILE A 195 0.30 -14.04 -22.29
C ILE A 195 -0.02 -13.26 -23.58
N SER A 196 0.63 -12.11 -23.75
CA SER A 196 0.44 -11.25 -24.92
C SER A 196 0.90 -11.90 -26.22
N HIS A 197 1.97 -12.66 -26.20
CA HIS A 197 2.39 -13.48 -27.34
C HIS A 197 1.40 -14.61 -27.61
N LYS A 198 0.94 -15.33 -26.58
CA LYS A 198 0.00 -16.46 -26.73
C LYS A 198 -1.38 -16.01 -27.21
N ARG A 199 -1.86 -14.84 -26.75
CA ARG A 199 -3.16 -14.28 -27.13
C ARG A 199 -3.08 -13.30 -28.32
N ASN A 200 -1.88 -13.09 -28.87
CA ASN A 200 -1.62 -12.22 -29.99
C ASN A 200 -2.13 -10.77 -29.77
N PHE A 201 -1.88 -10.23 -28.57
CA PHE A 201 -2.23 -8.83 -28.28
C PHE A 201 -1.39 -7.90 -29.15
N ALA A 202 -2.01 -6.80 -29.59
CA ALA A 202 -1.34 -5.80 -30.39
C ALA A 202 -0.33 -4.98 -29.57
N THR A 203 0.60 -4.35 -30.29
CA THR A 203 1.49 -3.31 -29.75
C THR A 203 0.75 -1.97 -29.78
N GLU A 204 1.14 -1.05 -28.92
CA GLU A 204 0.76 0.35 -29.06
C GLU A 204 1.64 1.02 -30.11
N ASP A 205 1.14 2.11 -30.71
CA ASP A 205 1.92 2.86 -31.68
C ASP A 205 3.22 3.37 -31.04
N PRO A 206 4.37 3.08 -31.65
CA PRO A 206 5.65 3.47 -31.06
C PRO A 206 5.76 5.00 -31.02
N VAL A 207 5.98 5.53 -29.81
CA VAL A 207 6.29 6.94 -29.66
C VAL A 207 7.64 7.23 -30.35
N PRO A 208 7.72 8.21 -31.28
CA PRO A 208 8.97 8.54 -31.95
C PRO A 208 10.09 8.84 -30.95
N LEU A 209 11.27 8.26 -31.14
CA LEU A 209 12.42 8.44 -30.25
C LEU A 209 12.77 9.94 -30.03
N LYS A 210 12.49 10.81 -30.99
CA LYS A 210 12.65 12.27 -30.86
C LYS A 210 11.73 12.88 -29.77
N GLN A 211 10.61 12.25 -29.44
CA GLN A 211 9.67 12.74 -28.43
C GLN A 211 9.98 12.19 -27.02
N LEU A 212 10.80 11.15 -26.92
CA LEU A 212 11.15 10.52 -25.65
C LEU A 212 11.79 11.51 -24.65
N PRO A 213 12.79 12.33 -25.05
CA PRO A 213 13.39 13.30 -24.13
C PRO A 213 12.39 14.33 -23.60
N LYS A 214 11.48 14.81 -24.44
CA LYS A 214 10.43 15.76 -24.05
C LYS A 214 9.45 15.13 -23.08
N THR A 215 9.03 13.89 -23.34
CA THR A 215 8.10 13.15 -22.49
C THR A 215 8.74 12.84 -21.14
N THR A 216 10.00 12.42 -21.13
CA THR A 216 10.80 12.19 -19.92
C THR A 216 10.96 13.47 -19.12
N PHE A 217 11.32 14.58 -19.73
CA PHE A 217 11.48 15.87 -19.06
C PHE A 217 10.17 16.36 -18.41
N ASN A 218 9.04 16.14 -19.07
CA ASN A 218 7.72 16.49 -18.53
C ASN A 218 7.31 15.62 -17.35
N ALA A 219 7.73 14.35 -17.29
CA ALA A 219 7.45 13.43 -16.20
C ALA A 219 8.50 13.50 -15.08
N PHE A 220 9.71 14.02 -15.39
CA PHE A 220 10.87 14.00 -14.50
C PHE A 220 10.58 14.59 -13.10
N PRO A 221 9.91 15.76 -12.97
CA PRO A 221 9.62 16.28 -11.63
C PRO A 221 8.76 15.32 -10.80
N ALA A 222 7.80 14.64 -11.40
CA ALA A 222 6.98 13.66 -10.69
C ALA A 222 7.79 12.40 -10.32
N LEU A 223 8.70 11.96 -11.19
CA LEU A 223 9.60 10.82 -10.95
C LEU A 223 10.64 11.09 -9.85
N LEU A 224 10.95 12.35 -9.58
CA LEU A 224 11.86 12.74 -8.49
C LEU A 224 11.27 12.49 -7.10
N MET A 225 9.95 12.44 -6.95
CA MET A 225 9.33 12.32 -5.63
C MET A 225 9.77 11.06 -4.87
N PRO A 226 9.70 9.84 -5.43
CA PRO A 226 10.25 8.65 -4.76
C PRO A 226 11.74 8.77 -4.44
N ALA A 227 12.52 9.37 -5.34
CA ALA A 227 13.96 9.56 -5.13
C ALA A 227 14.25 10.51 -3.95
N ILE A 228 13.52 11.63 -3.85
CA ILE A 228 13.63 12.58 -2.73
C ILE A 228 13.32 11.90 -1.40
N LEU A 229 12.22 11.11 -1.36
CA LEU A 229 11.81 10.37 -0.18
C LEU A 229 12.88 9.38 0.28
N LEU A 230 13.35 8.54 -0.64
CA LEU A 230 14.33 7.52 -0.33
C LEU A 230 15.67 8.14 0.07
N TYR A 231 16.13 9.17 -0.64
CA TYR A 231 17.36 9.89 -0.32
C TYR A 231 17.29 10.55 1.06
N GLY A 232 16.16 11.20 1.40
CA GLY A 232 15.98 11.84 2.70
C GLY A 232 16.06 10.85 3.86
N ILE A 233 15.40 9.70 3.72
CA ILE A 233 15.35 8.67 4.77
C ILE A 233 16.70 7.93 4.88
N TYR A 234 17.26 7.46 3.75
CA TYR A 234 18.52 6.68 3.77
C TYR A 234 19.76 7.53 4.00
N GLY A 235 19.74 8.77 3.57
CA GLY A 235 20.80 9.74 3.87
C GLY A 235 20.82 10.18 5.33
N GLY A 236 19.83 9.74 6.15
CA GLY A 236 19.71 10.16 7.54
C GLY A 236 19.38 11.65 7.72
N VAL A 237 18.94 12.31 6.63
CA VAL A 237 18.63 13.75 6.62
C VAL A 237 17.27 14.02 7.24
N THR A 238 16.33 13.08 7.06
CA THR A 238 14.94 13.22 7.52
C THR A 238 14.44 11.95 8.16
N THR A 239 13.57 12.11 9.16
CA THR A 239 12.73 11.02 9.67
C THR A 239 11.66 10.64 8.64
N PRO A 240 11.05 9.44 8.73
CA PRO A 240 9.96 9.05 7.82
C PRO A 240 8.77 10.02 7.83
N THR A 241 8.45 10.62 8.98
CA THR A 241 7.37 11.61 9.10
C THR A 241 7.71 12.92 8.41
N GLU A 242 8.94 13.41 8.58
CA GLU A 242 9.43 14.59 7.88
C GLU A 242 9.50 14.36 6.37
N ALA A 243 9.98 13.18 5.94
CA ALA A 243 10.00 12.79 4.54
C ALA A 243 8.58 12.79 3.94
N ALA A 244 7.59 12.28 4.67
CA ALA A 244 6.19 12.33 4.25
C ALA A 244 5.65 13.76 4.12
N ALA A 245 6.01 14.64 5.05
CA ALA A 245 5.63 16.05 4.98
C ALA A 245 6.27 16.77 3.78
N ILE A 246 7.57 16.50 3.54
CA ILE A 246 8.29 17.01 2.36
C ILE A 246 7.64 16.51 1.07
N ALA A 247 7.27 15.23 1.01
CA ALA A 247 6.58 14.65 -0.14
C ALA A 247 5.24 15.32 -0.40
N ALA A 248 4.43 15.53 0.64
CA ALA A 248 3.14 16.22 0.51
C ALA A 248 3.31 17.67 0.03
N LEU A 249 4.27 18.39 0.59
CA LEU A 249 4.61 19.75 0.15
C LEU A 249 5.13 19.76 -1.30
N TYR A 250 6.02 18.84 -1.66
CA TYR A 250 6.54 18.71 -3.00
C TYR A 250 5.43 18.40 -4.01
N ALA A 251 4.54 17.47 -3.69
CA ALA A 251 3.37 17.15 -4.51
C ALA A 251 2.48 18.39 -4.71
N LEU A 252 2.26 19.19 -3.66
CA LEU A 252 1.47 20.41 -3.72
C LEU A 252 2.14 21.46 -4.61
N ILE A 253 3.45 21.67 -4.48
CA ILE A 253 4.23 22.61 -5.31
C ILE A 253 4.17 22.19 -6.77
N LEU A 254 4.33 20.90 -7.07
CA LEU A 254 4.22 20.39 -8.45
C LEU A 254 2.82 20.60 -9.02
N ALA A 255 1.79 20.20 -8.27
CA ALA A 255 0.41 20.22 -8.74
C ALA A 255 -0.14 21.65 -8.89
N ALA A 256 0.14 22.55 -7.95
CA ALA A 256 -0.33 23.93 -7.97
C ALA A 256 0.56 24.84 -8.82
N GLY A 257 1.88 24.73 -8.66
CA GLY A 257 2.86 25.64 -9.27
C GLY A 257 3.24 25.23 -10.69
N LEU A 258 3.93 24.08 -10.82
CA LEU A 258 4.55 23.67 -12.09
C LEU A 258 3.50 23.19 -13.12
N TYR A 259 2.56 22.36 -12.67
CA TYR A 259 1.58 21.75 -13.56
C TYR A 259 0.25 22.52 -13.61
N ARG A 260 0.02 23.44 -12.69
CA ARG A 260 -1.20 24.24 -12.59
C ARG A 260 -2.46 23.38 -12.68
N ALA A 261 -2.42 22.21 -12.05
CA ALA A 261 -3.45 21.20 -12.11
C ALA A 261 -4.50 21.32 -11.00
N LEU A 262 -4.23 22.15 -9.98
CA LEU A 262 -5.08 22.31 -8.80
C LEU A 262 -5.89 23.60 -8.88
N THR A 263 -7.19 23.47 -8.60
CA THR A 263 -8.09 24.55 -8.22
C THR A 263 -8.36 24.47 -6.74
N PHE A 264 -8.81 25.55 -6.10
CA PHE A 264 -9.18 25.53 -4.68
C PHE A 264 -10.25 24.47 -4.38
N LYS A 265 -11.21 24.27 -5.29
CA LYS A 265 -12.24 23.24 -5.15
C LYS A 265 -11.64 21.84 -5.20
N SER A 266 -10.79 21.55 -6.20
CA SER A 266 -10.15 20.23 -6.30
C SER A 266 -9.19 19.96 -5.14
N LEU A 267 -8.48 20.95 -4.64
CA LEU A 267 -7.64 20.79 -3.46
C LEU A 267 -8.48 20.43 -2.22
N TYR A 268 -9.61 21.13 -2.01
CA TYR A 268 -10.53 20.78 -0.92
C TYR A 268 -11.04 19.34 -1.03
N GLU A 269 -11.47 18.93 -2.22
CA GLU A 269 -11.94 17.55 -2.48
C GLU A 269 -10.84 16.52 -2.19
N ILE A 270 -9.60 16.77 -2.62
CA ILE A 270 -8.43 15.91 -2.35
C ILE A 270 -8.15 15.84 -0.85
N LEU A 271 -8.20 16.95 -0.12
CA LEU A 271 -7.96 16.96 1.32
C LEU A 271 -9.06 16.21 2.08
N VAL A 272 -10.32 16.36 1.69
CA VAL A 272 -11.45 15.59 2.28
C VAL A 272 -11.29 14.09 2.01
N GLU A 273 -10.92 13.69 0.80
CA GLU A 273 -10.66 12.29 0.45
C GLU A 273 -9.48 11.73 1.23
N SER A 274 -8.41 12.51 1.38
CA SER A 274 -7.24 12.14 2.17
C SER A 274 -7.59 11.98 3.66
N ALA A 275 -8.42 12.87 4.19
CA ALA A 275 -8.89 12.78 5.57
C ALA A 275 -9.76 11.53 5.79
N ARG A 276 -10.67 11.21 4.86
CA ARG A 276 -11.50 10.00 4.92
C ARG A 276 -10.66 8.72 4.88
N SER A 277 -9.71 8.67 3.94
CA SER A 277 -8.79 7.53 3.82
C SER A 277 -7.92 7.37 5.06
N SER A 278 -7.41 8.47 5.61
CA SER A 278 -6.62 8.48 6.85
C SER A 278 -7.43 8.04 8.05
N ALA A 279 -8.69 8.49 8.16
CA ALA A 279 -9.59 8.08 9.23
C ALA A 279 -9.89 6.57 9.16
N ALA A 280 -10.15 6.04 7.96
CA ALA A 280 -10.40 4.61 7.78
C ALA A 280 -9.19 3.76 8.21
N VAL A 281 -7.98 4.17 7.84
CA VAL A 281 -6.73 3.53 8.28
C VAL A 281 -6.54 3.70 9.79
N GLY A 282 -6.82 4.88 10.33
CA GLY A 282 -6.73 5.17 11.78
C GLY A 282 -7.61 4.27 12.63
N VAL A 283 -8.83 3.98 12.17
CA VAL A 283 -9.75 3.05 12.86
C VAL A 283 -9.17 1.63 12.91
N VAL A 284 -8.56 1.16 11.81
CA VAL A 284 -7.92 -0.17 11.78
C VAL A 284 -6.70 -0.22 12.70
N ILE A 285 -5.89 0.84 12.70
CA ILE A 285 -4.71 0.96 13.58
C ILE A 285 -5.13 0.96 15.04
N GLY A 286 -6.14 1.77 15.40
CA GLY A 286 -6.68 1.80 16.76
C GLY A 286 -7.17 0.43 17.22
N GLY A 287 -7.90 -0.27 16.35
CA GLY A 287 -8.32 -1.66 16.59
C GLY A 287 -7.12 -2.60 16.77
N ALA A 288 -6.09 -2.47 15.96
CA ALA A 288 -4.89 -3.31 16.06
C ALA A 288 -4.15 -3.14 17.39
N PHE A 289 -4.08 -1.93 17.95
CA PHE A 289 -3.47 -1.69 19.28
C PHE A 289 -4.21 -2.41 20.39
N ILE A 290 -5.55 -2.40 20.36
CA ILE A 290 -6.35 -3.12 21.36
C ILE A 290 -6.15 -4.63 21.20
N LEU A 291 -6.20 -5.11 19.95
CA LEU A 291 -6.02 -6.54 19.68
C LEU A 291 -4.62 -7.00 20.11
N ASN A 292 -3.59 -6.19 19.89
CA ASN A 292 -2.24 -6.47 20.38
C ASN A 292 -2.20 -6.57 21.91
N TYR A 293 -2.89 -5.69 22.63
CA TYR A 293 -3.01 -5.79 24.09
C TYR A 293 -3.64 -7.12 24.51
N ILE A 294 -4.75 -7.54 23.87
CA ILE A 294 -5.42 -8.81 24.16
C ILE A 294 -4.50 -10.00 23.87
N VAL A 295 -3.79 -9.98 22.73
CA VAL A 295 -2.85 -11.03 22.33
C VAL A 295 -1.73 -11.21 23.36
N ILE A 296 -1.22 -10.10 23.90
CA ILE A 296 -0.19 -10.14 24.96
C ILE A 296 -0.78 -10.61 26.28
N ALA A 297 -1.96 -10.10 26.69
CA ALA A 297 -2.62 -10.47 27.94
C ALA A 297 -2.94 -11.97 28.00
N GLU A 298 -3.34 -12.57 26.89
CA GLU A 298 -3.64 -14.00 26.74
C GLU A 298 -2.40 -14.87 26.50
N ASN A 299 -1.18 -14.30 26.51
CA ASN A 299 0.09 -15.00 26.24
C ASN A 299 0.09 -15.83 24.94
N ILE A 300 -0.67 -15.39 23.92
CA ILE A 300 -0.80 -16.08 22.63
C ILE A 300 0.57 -16.35 21.96
N PRO A 301 1.54 -15.40 21.97
CA PRO A 301 2.86 -15.65 21.37
C PRO A 301 3.59 -16.83 21.99
N SER A 302 3.56 -16.97 23.32
CA SER A 302 4.20 -18.09 24.04
C SER A 302 3.53 -19.41 23.71
N TYR A 303 2.20 -19.41 23.61
CA TYR A 303 1.43 -20.60 23.21
C TYR A 303 1.75 -21.05 21.78
N MET A 304 1.82 -20.11 20.84
CA MET A 304 2.21 -20.38 19.46
C MET A 304 3.66 -20.90 19.35
N SER A 305 4.58 -20.29 20.11
CA SER A 305 5.97 -20.74 20.17
C SER A 305 6.08 -22.20 20.66
N SER A 306 5.33 -22.57 21.69
CA SER A 306 5.35 -23.96 22.21
C SER A 306 4.85 -24.98 21.17
N ILE A 307 3.80 -24.66 20.42
CA ILE A 307 3.30 -25.51 19.33
C ILE A 307 4.33 -25.67 18.22
N LEU A 308 4.99 -24.57 17.80
CA LEU A 308 6.00 -24.60 16.77
C LEU A 308 7.23 -25.40 17.21
N THR A 309 7.67 -25.25 18.46
CA THR A 309 8.81 -25.99 19.01
C THR A 309 8.51 -27.49 19.06
N LEU A 310 7.31 -27.87 19.50
CA LEU A 310 6.87 -29.27 19.47
C LEU A 310 6.81 -29.83 18.05
N SER A 311 6.33 -29.06 17.08
CA SER A 311 6.28 -29.45 15.68
C SER A 311 7.69 -29.66 15.07
N LEU A 312 8.65 -28.79 15.39
CA LEU A 312 10.02 -28.89 14.91
C LEU A 312 10.79 -30.06 15.55
N ILE A 313 10.52 -30.40 16.81
CA ILE A 313 11.14 -31.57 17.47
C ILE A 313 10.71 -32.85 16.77
N HIS A 314 9.46 -32.99 16.35
CA HIS A 314 8.98 -34.15 15.60
C HIS A 314 9.58 -34.27 14.19
N ILE A 315 10.03 -33.18 13.60
CA ILE A 315 10.65 -33.18 12.25
C ILE A 315 12.17 -33.43 12.36
N SER A 316 12.82 -33.08 13.47
CA SER A 316 14.28 -33.09 13.59
C SER A 316 14.84 -34.24 14.43
N GLU A 317 14.04 -35.12 15.04
CA GLU A 317 14.54 -36.34 15.65
C GLU A 317 14.65 -37.43 14.55
N PRO A 318 15.87 -37.77 14.10
CA PRO A 318 16.05 -39.02 13.37
C PRO A 318 15.76 -40.14 14.38
N THR A 319 14.78 -40.97 14.05
CA THR A 319 14.60 -42.26 14.72
C THR A 319 15.94 -42.97 14.80
N ARG A 320 16.60 -42.92 15.97
CA ARG A 320 17.74 -43.78 16.23
C ARG A 320 17.20 -45.22 16.31
N PRO A 321 17.57 -46.14 15.39
CA PRO A 321 17.31 -47.56 15.62
C PRO A 321 18.18 -48.01 16.80
N TYR A 322 17.57 -48.65 17.75
CA TYR A 322 18.25 -49.40 18.82
C TYR A 322 19.14 -50.47 18.24
#